data_b089c2bbdef58283e29f1d9502e937b2
#
_entry.id   b089c2bbdef58283e29f1d9502e937b2
#
_cell.length_a   1.000
_cell.length_b   1.000
_cell.length_c   1.000
_cell.angle_alpha   90.00
_cell.angle_beta   90.00
_cell.angle_gamma   90.00
#
_symmetry.space_group_name_H-M   'P 1'
#
loop_
_entity.id
_entity.type
_entity.pdbx_description
1 polymer ?
#
loop_
_entity_poly.entity_id
_entity_poly.type
_entity_poly.pdbx_seq_one_letter_code
_entity_poly.pdbx_strand_id
1 'polypeptide(L)'
;MNKLAFGGLIPFLVMAPIYKSPPMFIIFIFGCLFHRYPKSRALYLLDTGTNTSLLLYACCQDMPIRRIGLFALTFYPINSIVFPAPPDKKLWENIRHIVFVQWVGVYTFYEVRKYQPCKQYIFICDD
;
A
#
# COMPACT_ATOMS: atom_id res chain seq x y z
N MET A 1 13.05 -6.41 -12.94
CA MET A 1 12.12 -5.50 -12.24
C MET A 1 10.70 -5.74 -12.73
N ASN A 2 9.77 -5.90 -11.83
CA ASN A 2 8.35 -6.04 -12.19
C ASN A 2 7.79 -4.65 -12.54
N LYS A 3 7.78 -4.31 -13.83
CA LYS A 3 7.31 -3.00 -14.34
C LYS A 3 5.85 -2.71 -13.98
N LEU A 4 5.02 -3.75 -13.93
CA LEU A 4 3.60 -3.60 -13.62
C LEU A 4 3.40 -3.22 -12.14
N ALA A 5 4.06 -3.94 -11.23
CA ALA A 5 4.00 -3.63 -9.81
C ALA A 5 4.59 -2.24 -9.50
N PHE A 6 5.67 -1.84 -10.20
CA PHE A 6 6.20 -0.47 -10.14
C PHE A 6 5.16 0.57 -10.57
N GLY A 7 4.45 0.31 -11.68
CA GLY A 7 3.36 1.18 -12.14
C GLY A 7 2.27 1.36 -11.09
N GLY A 8 1.95 0.32 -10.33
CA GLY A 8 0.98 0.38 -9.23
C GLY A 8 1.39 1.26 -8.05
N LEU A 9 2.68 1.59 -7.91
CA LEU A 9 3.20 2.49 -6.87
C LEU A 9 3.15 3.99 -7.27
N ILE A 10 2.99 4.30 -8.56
CA ILE A 10 2.97 5.70 -9.04
C ILE A 10 1.92 6.55 -8.31
N PRO A 11 0.69 6.07 -8.03
CA PRO A 11 -0.29 6.85 -7.27
C PRO A 11 0.24 7.33 -5.90
N PHE A 12 1.03 6.52 -5.19
CA PHE A 12 1.64 6.95 -3.93
C PHE A 12 2.61 8.12 -4.12
N LEU A 13 3.42 8.10 -5.19
CA LEU A 13 4.33 9.19 -5.50
C LEU A 13 3.57 10.48 -5.83
N VAL A 14 2.51 10.39 -6.62
CA VAL A 14 1.72 11.56 -7.05
C VAL A 14 0.92 12.15 -5.89
N MET A 15 0.31 11.28 -5.07
CA MET A 15 -0.57 11.72 -3.98
C MET A 15 0.20 12.13 -2.72
N ALA A 16 1.43 11.67 -2.53
CA ALA A 16 2.24 12.01 -1.35
C ALA A 16 2.40 13.52 -1.15
N PRO A 17 2.81 14.32 -2.15
CA PRO A 17 2.89 15.78 -2.00
C PRO A 17 1.51 16.44 -1.89
N ILE A 18 0.50 15.93 -2.61
CA ILE A 18 -0.87 16.48 -2.57
C ILE A 18 -1.48 16.35 -1.18
N TYR A 19 -1.28 15.20 -0.55
CA TYR A 19 -1.77 14.94 0.81
C TYR A 19 -0.79 15.35 1.90
N LYS A 20 0.42 15.84 1.54
CA LYS A 20 1.51 16.12 2.49
C LYS A 20 1.76 14.92 3.41
N SER A 21 1.84 13.72 2.85
CA SER A 21 1.93 12.46 3.58
C SER A 21 3.30 11.80 3.44
N PRO A 22 4.20 11.93 4.44
CA PRO A 22 5.47 11.21 4.44
C PRO A 22 5.33 9.69 4.33
N PRO A 23 4.36 9.03 5.00
CA PRO A 23 4.18 7.59 4.86
C PRO A 23 3.91 7.13 3.43
N MET A 24 3.13 7.88 2.64
CA MET A 24 2.91 7.55 1.23
C MET A 24 4.22 7.55 0.43
N PHE A 25 5.08 8.52 0.70
CA PHE A 25 6.39 8.60 0.04
C PHE A 25 7.32 7.46 0.47
N ILE A 26 7.30 7.08 1.74
CA ILE A 26 8.05 5.93 2.27
C ILE A 26 7.60 4.63 1.62
N ILE A 27 6.29 4.41 1.49
CA ILE A 27 5.73 3.23 0.79
C ILE A 27 6.21 3.18 -0.65
N PHE A 28 6.19 4.31 -1.36
CA PHE A 28 6.69 4.40 -2.72
C PHE A 28 8.17 4.00 -2.80
N ILE A 29 9.03 4.58 -1.94
CA ILE A 29 10.47 4.30 -1.95
C ILE A 29 10.75 2.82 -1.66
N PHE A 30 10.18 2.27 -0.59
CA PHE A 30 10.44 0.88 -0.20
C PHE A 30 9.89 -0.11 -1.22
N GLY A 31 8.72 0.15 -1.78
CA GLY A 31 8.17 -0.64 -2.86
C GLY A 31 9.05 -0.61 -4.11
N CYS A 32 9.55 0.56 -4.52
CA CYS A 32 10.46 0.69 -5.65
C CYS A 32 11.77 -0.07 -5.42
N LEU A 33 12.38 0.07 -4.24
CA LEU A 33 13.61 -0.63 -3.88
C LEU A 33 13.40 -2.15 -3.86
N PHE A 34 12.31 -2.62 -3.28
CA PHE A 34 12.00 -4.05 -3.27
C PHE A 34 11.78 -4.58 -4.69
N HIS A 35 11.02 -3.90 -5.54
CA HIS A 35 10.82 -4.33 -6.92
C HIS A 35 12.09 -4.24 -7.79
N ARG A 36 13.04 -3.39 -7.42
CA ARG A 36 14.36 -3.32 -8.06
C ARG A 36 15.27 -4.45 -7.61
N TYR A 37 15.22 -4.82 -6.34
CA TYR A 37 16.07 -5.84 -5.72
C TYR A 37 15.24 -6.93 -5.01
N PRO A 38 14.45 -7.72 -5.74
CA PRO A 38 13.44 -8.63 -5.16
C PRO A 38 14.04 -9.78 -4.33
N LYS A 39 15.35 -10.02 -4.43
CA LYS A 39 16.05 -11.04 -3.63
C LYS A 39 16.49 -10.53 -2.25
N SER A 40 16.37 -9.24 -1.98
CA SER A 40 16.75 -8.66 -0.69
C SER A 40 15.67 -8.91 0.36
N ARG A 41 15.96 -9.75 1.34
CA ARG A 41 15.07 -10.01 2.46
C ARG A 41 14.80 -8.76 3.31
N ALA A 42 15.81 -7.91 3.47
CA ALA A 42 15.66 -6.66 4.21
C ALA A 42 14.67 -5.71 3.53
N LEU A 43 14.77 -5.54 2.20
CA LEU A 43 13.83 -4.69 1.45
C LEU A 43 12.42 -5.28 1.43
N TYR A 44 12.29 -6.60 1.33
CA TYR A 44 11.01 -7.28 1.48
C TYR A 44 10.35 -6.99 2.83
N LEU A 45 11.12 -7.07 3.92
CA LEU A 45 10.61 -6.81 5.27
C LEU A 45 10.25 -5.33 5.47
N LEU A 46 11.03 -4.41 4.90
CA LEU A 46 10.75 -2.97 4.97
C LEU A 46 9.47 -2.63 4.19
N ASP A 47 9.33 -3.10 2.97
CA ASP A 47 8.15 -2.87 2.14
C ASP A 47 6.89 -3.50 2.78
N THR A 48 6.94 -4.78 3.10
CA THR A 48 5.80 -5.51 3.70
C THR A 48 5.47 -4.97 5.08
N GLY A 49 6.47 -4.67 5.91
CA GLY A 49 6.28 -4.12 7.26
C GLY A 49 5.61 -2.75 7.24
N THR A 50 6.06 -1.87 6.35
CA THR A 50 5.46 -0.52 6.20
C THR A 50 4.01 -0.61 5.74
N ASN A 51 3.73 -1.42 4.72
CA ASN A 51 2.36 -1.62 4.21
C ASN A 51 1.46 -2.26 5.27
N THR A 52 1.94 -3.28 5.97
CA THR A 52 1.18 -3.96 7.05
C THR A 52 0.88 -2.99 8.19
N SER A 53 1.85 -2.18 8.60
CA SER A 53 1.67 -1.18 9.66
C SER A 53 0.59 -0.15 9.29
N LEU A 54 0.55 0.31 8.03
CA LEU A 54 -0.49 1.20 7.54
C LEU A 54 -1.86 0.53 7.59
N LEU A 55 -1.97 -0.72 7.14
CA LEU A 55 -3.25 -1.44 7.14
C LEU A 55 -3.75 -1.73 8.55
N LEU A 56 -2.84 -2.08 9.48
CA LEU A 56 -3.18 -2.23 10.90
C LEU A 56 -3.65 -0.92 11.51
N TYR A 57 -2.98 0.20 11.19
CA TYR A 57 -3.44 1.53 11.58
C TYR A 57 -4.87 1.80 11.07
N ALA A 58 -5.16 1.50 9.80
CA ALA A 58 -6.49 1.66 9.23
C ALA A 58 -7.55 0.79 9.95
N CYS A 59 -7.19 -0.45 10.34
CA CYS A 59 -8.07 -1.32 11.12
C CYS A 59 -8.42 -0.78 12.50
N CYS A 60 -7.57 0.07 13.08
CA CYS A 60 -7.79 0.72 14.38
C CYS A 60 -8.62 2.01 14.28
N GLN A 61 -8.95 2.47 13.07
CA GLN A 61 -9.79 3.66 12.86
C GLN A 61 -11.28 3.31 12.93
N ASP A 62 -12.11 4.35 12.92
CA ASP A 62 -13.56 4.22 12.84
C ASP A 62 -14.01 3.76 11.44
N MET A 63 -15.23 3.32 11.32
CA MET A 63 -15.86 3.05 10.03
C MET A 63 -15.99 4.35 9.21
N PRO A 64 -15.79 4.35 7.89
CA PRO A 64 -15.59 3.20 7.00
C PRO A 64 -14.12 2.76 6.85
N ILE A 65 -13.14 3.49 7.39
CA ILE A 65 -11.69 3.26 7.19
C ILE A 65 -11.32 1.85 7.66
N ARG A 66 -11.85 1.41 8.80
CA ARG A 66 -11.64 0.08 9.35
C ARG A 66 -12.00 -1.03 8.35
N ARG A 67 -13.13 -0.91 7.66
CA ARG A 67 -13.56 -1.90 6.65
C ARG A 67 -12.58 -2.02 5.49
N ILE A 68 -12.05 -0.88 5.03
CA ILE A 68 -11.06 -0.84 3.96
C ILE A 68 -9.76 -1.51 4.40
N GLY A 69 -9.28 -1.18 5.60
CA GLY A 69 -8.09 -1.77 6.19
C GLY A 69 -8.21 -3.28 6.37
N LEU A 70 -9.32 -3.76 6.93
CA LEU A 70 -9.59 -5.19 7.08
C LEU A 70 -9.67 -5.92 5.75
N PHE A 71 -10.32 -5.33 4.75
CA PHE A 71 -10.38 -5.91 3.41
C PHE A 71 -8.98 -6.09 2.82
N ALA A 72 -8.16 -5.04 2.80
CA ALA A 72 -6.83 -5.09 2.22
C ALA A 72 -5.90 -6.04 2.98
N LEU A 73 -5.94 -6.01 4.31
CA LEU A 73 -5.13 -6.88 5.18
C LEU A 73 -5.47 -8.36 4.98
N THR A 74 -6.75 -8.68 4.78
CA THR A 74 -7.21 -10.05 4.53
C THR A 74 -6.92 -10.48 3.10
N PHE A 75 -7.12 -9.60 2.13
CA PHE A 75 -6.94 -9.93 0.72
C PHE A 75 -5.47 -10.19 0.35
N TYR A 76 -4.53 -9.52 1.00
CA TYR A 76 -3.11 -9.68 0.71
C TYR A 76 -2.63 -11.14 0.81
N PRO A 77 -2.81 -11.86 1.93
CA PRO A 77 -2.45 -13.27 2.00
C PRO A 77 -3.33 -14.16 1.12
N ILE A 78 -4.63 -13.85 0.97
CA ILE A 78 -5.52 -14.63 0.12
C ILE A 78 -5.03 -14.62 -1.33
N ASN A 79 -4.62 -13.47 -1.86
CA ASN A 79 -4.14 -13.36 -3.23
C ASN A 79 -2.89 -14.20 -3.51
N SER A 80 -1.97 -14.29 -2.53
CA SER A 80 -0.70 -14.99 -2.73
C SER A 80 -0.71 -16.46 -2.32
N ILE A 81 -1.55 -16.84 -1.34
CA ILE A 81 -1.57 -18.18 -0.75
C ILE A 81 -2.73 -19.01 -1.31
N VAL A 82 -3.94 -18.44 -1.36
CA VAL A 82 -5.15 -19.17 -1.78
C VAL A 82 -5.30 -19.19 -3.30
N PHE A 83 -4.89 -18.11 -3.98
CA PHE A 83 -4.95 -17.98 -5.43
C PHE A 83 -3.57 -17.77 -6.05
N PRO A 84 -2.58 -18.66 -5.79
CA PRO A 84 -1.29 -18.53 -6.44
C PRO A 84 -1.46 -18.71 -7.96
N ALA A 85 -0.97 -17.73 -8.72
CA ALA A 85 -1.01 -17.84 -10.16
C ALA A 85 0.16 -18.70 -10.66
N PRO A 86 -0.05 -19.62 -11.63
CA PRO A 86 1.05 -20.29 -12.31
C PRO A 86 1.94 -19.25 -13.02
N PRO A 87 3.20 -19.57 -13.34
CA PRO A 87 4.17 -18.63 -13.89
C PRO A 87 3.68 -17.88 -15.14
N ASP A 88 2.92 -18.54 -16.00
CA ASP A 88 2.31 -17.99 -17.21
C ASP A 88 1.15 -17.02 -16.93
N LYS A 89 0.54 -17.10 -15.75
CA LYS A 89 -0.58 -16.25 -15.30
C LYS A 89 -0.19 -15.23 -14.21
N LYS A 90 1.09 -15.04 -13.96
CA LYS A 90 1.59 -14.11 -12.95
C LYS A 90 1.14 -12.67 -13.19
N LEU A 91 0.82 -12.31 -14.41
CA LEU A 91 0.22 -11.03 -14.77
C LEU A 91 -1.08 -10.77 -13.98
N TRP A 92 -1.97 -11.74 -13.91
CA TRP A 92 -3.25 -11.58 -13.20
C TRP A 92 -3.08 -11.46 -11.69
N GLU A 93 -2.12 -12.21 -11.11
CA GLU A 93 -1.75 -12.04 -9.70
C GLU A 93 -1.26 -10.62 -9.41
N ASN A 94 -0.41 -10.07 -10.28
CA ASN A 94 0.09 -8.71 -10.15
C ASN A 94 -1.02 -7.66 -10.30
N ILE A 95 -1.94 -7.83 -11.26
CA ILE A 95 -3.08 -6.93 -11.45
C ILE A 95 -3.96 -6.93 -10.20
N ARG A 96 -4.29 -8.12 -9.66
CA ARG A 96 -5.07 -8.23 -8.43
C ARG A 96 -4.36 -7.55 -7.25
N HIS A 97 -3.04 -7.76 -7.11
CA HIS A 97 -2.25 -7.09 -6.08
C HIS A 97 -2.30 -5.57 -6.20
N ILE A 98 -2.13 -5.02 -7.40
CA ILE A 98 -2.19 -3.59 -7.64
C ILE A 98 -3.58 -3.04 -7.27
N VAL A 99 -4.64 -3.63 -7.81
CA VAL A 99 -6.00 -3.12 -7.65
C VAL A 99 -6.48 -3.25 -6.20
N PHE A 100 -6.31 -4.42 -5.59
CA PHE A 100 -6.92 -4.75 -4.29
C PHE A 100 -6.00 -4.52 -3.09
N VAL A 101 -4.72 -4.27 -3.29
CA VAL A 101 -3.78 -3.97 -2.22
C VAL A 101 -3.20 -2.57 -2.36
N GLN A 102 -2.50 -2.28 -3.45
CA GLN A 102 -1.83 -0.98 -3.61
C GLN A 102 -2.84 0.17 -3.75
N TRP A 103 -3.82 0.08 -4.65
CA TRP A 103 -4.81 1.14 -4.84
C TRP A 103 -5.79 1.26 -3.67
N VAL A 104 -6.10 0.16 -3.00
CA VAL A 104 -6.85 0.21 -1.74
C VAL A 104 -6.05 0.93 -0.67
N GLY A 105 -4.72 0.77 -0.64
CA GLY A 105 -3.83 1.55 0.23
C GLY A 105 -3.92 3.05 -0.05
N VAL A 106 -3.87 3.47 -1.32
CA VAL A 106 -4.06 4.88 -1.72
C VAL A 106 -5.44 5.39 -1.27
N TYR A 107 -6.49 4.60 -1.50
CA TYR A 107 -7.85 4.95 -1.09
C TYR A 107 -7.98 5.08 0.44
N THR A 108 -7.25 4.25 1.19
CA THR A 108 -7.18 4.37 2.66
C THR A 108 -6.64 5.73 3.08
N PHE A 109 -5.55 6.22 2.46
CA PHE A 109 -5.03 7.57 2.73
C PHE A 109 -6.04 8.66 2.39
N TYR A 110 -6.74 8.53 1.26
CA TYR A 110 -7.79 9.46 0.87
C TYR A 110 -8.89 9.54 1.93
N GLU A 111 -9.41 8.42 2.41
CA GLU A 111 -10.44 8.39 3.44
C GLU A 111 -9.94 8.92 4.77
N VAL A 112 -8.72 8.58 5.20
CA VAL A 112 -8.12 9.13 6.42
C VAL A 112 -7.99 10.66 6.31
N ARG A 113 -7.54 11.17 5.16
CA ARG A 113 -7.41 12.62 4.93
C ARG A 113 -8.76 13.32 4.98
N LYS A 114 -9.80 12.70 4.43
CA LYS A 114 -11.16 13.25 4.40
C LYS A 114 -11.76 13.40 5.81
N TYR A 115 -11.61 12.38 6.66
CA TYR A 115 -12.22 12.36 7.99
C TYR A 115 -11.31 12.93 9.09
N GLN A 116 -10.01 12.92 8.86
CA GLN A 116 -9.01 13.34 9.84
C GLN A 116 -7.91 14.16 9.15
N PRO A 117 -8.22 15.38 8.69
CA PRO A 117 -7.34 16.17 7.82
C PRO A 117 -5.98 16.52 8.46
N CYS A 118 -5.90 16.53 9.78
CA CYS A 118 -4.68 16.83 10.53
C CYS A 118 -4.29 15.70 11.48
N LYS A 119 -3.96 14.53 10.95
CA LYS A 119 -3.39 13.43 11.73
C LYS A 119 -1.87 13.55 11.70
N GLN A 120 -1.28 14.05 12.79
CA GLN A 120 0.15 14.40 12.92
C GLN A 120 1.15 13.32 12.46
N TYR A 121 0.77 12.04 12.50
CA TYR A 121 1.67 10.94 12.12
C TYR A 121 1.57 10.52 10.65
N ILE A 122 0.55 10.99 9.93
CA ILE A 122 0.28 10.57 8.54
C ILE A 122 0.38 11.75 7.58
N PHE A 123 -0.01 12.94 8.01
CA PHE A 123 0.00 14.15 7.22
C PHE A 123 0.77 15.27 7.90
N ILE A 124 1.44 16.10 7.12
CA ILE A 124 2.00 17.36 7.60
C ILE A 124 0.84 18.35 7.65
N CYS A 125 0.61 18.92 8.83
CA CYS A 125 -0.40 19.95 9.03
C CYS A 125 0.22 21.32 8.76
N ASP A 126 -0.49 22.16 8.04
CA ASP A 126 -0.18 23.59 8.02
C ASP A 126 -0.75 24.19 9.31
N ASP A 127 0.10 24.86 10.06
CA ASP A 127 -0.29 25.63 11.25
C ASP A 127 -1.07 26.90 10.84
#